data_503324d2fa8ad0f67dbea0ea1c1afa2f
#
_entry.id   503324d2fa8ad0f67dbea0ea1c1afa2f
#
_cell.length_a   1.000
_cell.length_b   1.000
_cell.length_c   1.000
_cell.angle_alpha   90.00
_cell.angle_beta   90.00
_cell.angle_gamma   90.00
#
_symmetry.space_group_name_H-M   'P 1'
#
loop_
_entity.id
_entity.type
_entity.pdbx_description
1 polymer ?
#
loop_
_entity_poly.entity_id
_entity_poly.type
_entity_poly.pdbx_seq_one_letter_code
_entity_poly.pdbx_strand_id
1 'polypeptide(L)'
;MAAFDEKDYTKSFDWSIWKRLTPFVRPFRRDFVGMLVFNGLCALVDVAIPLFQRYAIRNFIQADSLRGIVPFSLAYLLVIVLQALSVVAFARNSMTIEMNMGRDMRRSLFHHLQTLSFSFYNVTPVGYLLTRVMSDTNRIASMIAWNMTDILWALFYVLGTFAAMLALNWRLALVVIVIVPVMAVLTGYFQNRILRWNRKVRKLNSRITGSFNEGITGAKTTKTLGTEEQTVAAFRDLTRQMHDAGIGAARLNAIYIPLVLFASTMAVAIVLLRGGYMVSGGLLELATLSTFTTYAVGIFEPIQMTAANIAEFISLQASIERVMDLMDKTPQIQDVPEVIEKYGDAFHPKRENWEPIRGEIEFRDVTFRYPDGGGNVLEHFSLHIPQGSTVAIVGETGAGKSTLVNLACRFFEPTEGKILIDGVDYRQRSQLWLHSSIGYVLQDPHLFSGTVRENIRYGKLDATDAQVEAAARAVSADTVVAKLEKGWDSDVGEGGGRLSTGEKQLISFARAVLADPRIFVLDEATSSIDTQTEQLIQQAIDHLLQDRTSFLIAHRLSTIRKADMILVVRDGRIVEQGTHQELLRRHGYYHDLYSKQFAEESAARILQ
;
A
#
# COMPACT_ATOMS: atom_id res chain seq x y z
N MET A 1 -12.54 13.58 -13.37
CA MET A 1 -11.56 12.62 -12.80
C MET A 1 -12.04 11.21 -13.09
N ALA A 2 -11.27 10.40 -13.80
CA ALA A 2 -11.58 8.98 -13.96
C ALA A 2 -11.57 8.33 -12.57
N ALA A 3 -12.64 7.60 -12.25
CA ALA A 3 -12.69 6.83 -11.01
C ALA A 3 -11.59 5.77 -11.07
N PHE A 4 -10.83 5.62 -9.97
CA PHE A 4 -9.85 4.54 -9.84
C PHE A 4 -10.59 3.20 -9.95
N ASP A 5 -10.35 2.47 -11.04
CA ASP A 5 -10.90 1.13 -11.24
C ASP A 5 -9.81 0.09 -10.96
N GLU A 6 -10.03 -0.72 -9.93
CA GLU A 6 -9.12 -1.81 -9.61
C GLU A 6 -9.33 -2.94 -10.62
N LYS A 7 -8.28 -3.30 -11.36
CA LYS A 7 -8.32 -4.42 -12.31
C LYS A 7 -8.79 -5.71 -11.63
N ASP A 8 -9.66 -6.44 -12.29
CA ASP A 8 -10.11 -7.75 -11.83
C ASP A 8 -8.99 -8.78 -12.07
N TYR A 9 -8.20 -9.03 -11.03
CA TYR A 9 -7.02 -9.90 -11.06
C TYR A 9 -7.41 -11.38 -11.15
N THR A 10 -6.63 -12.12 -11.87
CA THR A 10 -6.91 -13.41 -12.50
C THR A 10 -7.49 -14.51 -11.63
N LYS A 11 -8.30 -15.28 -12.30
CA LYS A 11 -9.08 -16.40 -11.76
C LYS A 11 -8.40 -17.77 -11.93
N SER A 12 -7.32 -17.86 -12.74
CA SER A 12 -6.58 -19.10 -13.02
C SER A 12 -5.13 -19.00 -12.52
N PHE A 13 -4.56 -20.14 -12.12
CA PHE A 13 -3.17 -20.20 -11.69
C PHE A 13 -2.21 -19.93 -12.86
N ASP A 14 -1.28 -19.01 -12.68
CA ASP A 14 -0.24 -18.66 -13.65
C ASP A 14 1.16 -18.65 -13.01
N TRP A 15 2.00 -19.56 -13.44
CA TRP A 15 3.37 -19.69 -12.95
C TRP A 15 4.27 -18.51 -13.30
N SER A 16 3.96 -17.75 -14.35
CA SER A 16 4.74 -16.58 -14.77
C SER A 16 4.78 -15.51 -13.69
N ILE A 17 3.66 -15.31 -12.99
CA ILE A 17 3.51 -14.34 -11.91
C ILE A 17 4.41 -14.71 -10.71
N TRP A 18 4.48 -15.99 -10.38
CA TRP A 18 5.34 -16.48 -9.31
C TRP A 18 6.83 -16.30 -9.61
N LYS A 19 7.23 -16.43 -10.88
CA LYS A 19 8.61 -16.17 -11.30
C LYS A 19 9.05 -14.73 -11.04
N ARG A 20 8.12 -13.77 -11.02
CA ARG A 20 8.43 -12.37 -10.73
C ARG A 20 8.89 -12.13 -9.29
N LEU A 21 8.61 -13.06 -8.37
CA LEU A 21 9.12 -13.02 -7.00
C LEU A 21 10.58 -13.48 -6.87
N THR A 22 11.15 -14.08 -7.91
CA THR A 22 12.51 -14.61 -7.89
C THR A 22 13.58 -13.61 -7.39
N PRO A 23 13.57 -12.32 -7.76
CA PRO A 23 14.52 -11.33 -7.26
C PRO A 23 14.48 -11.19 -5.73
N PHE A 24 13.30 -11.35 -5.11
CA PHE A 24 13.11 -11.23 -3.65
C PHE A 24 13.42 -12.52 -2.90
N VAL A 25 13.31 -13.68 -3.54
CA VAL A 25 13.62 -14.99 -2.94
C VAL A 25 15.11 -15.33 -3.09
N ARG A 26 15.74 -14.98 -4.22
CA ARG A 26 17.13 -15.33 -4.56
C ARG A 26 18.19 -14.94 -3.51
N PRO A 27 18.10 -13.76 -2.84
CA PRO A 27 19.06 -13.40 -1.79
C PRO A 27 19.07 -14.38 -0.63
N PHE A 28 17.92 -15.00 -0.32
CA PHE A 28 17.70 -15.91 0.81
C PHE A 28 17.76 -17.39 0.43
N ARG A 29 18.42 -17.73 -0.70
CA ARG A 29 18.47 -19.11 -1.22
C ARG A 29 19.05 -20.12 -0.22
N ARG A 30 19.97 -19.69 0.65
CA ARG A 30 20.57 -20.55 1.68
C ARG A 30 19.56 -20.90 2.77
N ASP A 31 18.85 -19.89 3.26
CA ASP A 31 17.79 -20.07 4.26
C ASP A 31 16.63 -20.88 3.66
N PHE A 32 16.31 -20.66 2.39
CA PHE A 32 15.29 -21.42 1.67
C PHE A 32 15.66 -22.91 1.53
N VAL A 33 16.89 -23.22 1.14
CA VAL A 33 17.39 -24.60 1.10
C VAL A 33 17.42 -25.19 2.50
N GLY A 34 17.91 -24.45 3.50
CA GLY A 34 17.91 -24.89 4.91
C GLY A 34 16.50 -25.19 5.41
N MET A 35 15.53 -24.32 5.12
CA MET A 35 14.11 -24.53 5.42
C MET A 35 13.60 -25.84 4.82
N LEU A 36 13.85 -26.09 3.53
CA LEU A 36 13.43 -27.33 2.84
C LEU A 36 14.07 -28.58 3.45
N VAL A 37 15.36 -28.54 3.72
CA VAL A 37 16.11 -29.70 4.28
C VAL A 37 15.61 -30.03 5.68
N PHE A 38 15.51 -29.05 6.58
CA PHE A 38 15.06 -29.30 7.94
C PHE A 38 13.57 -29.68 8.00
N ASN A 39 12.73 -29.11 7.13
CA ASN A 39 11.33 -29.49 7.00
C ASN A 39 11.18 -30.93 6.47
N GLY A 40 11.95 -31.30 5.46
CA GLY A 40 12.02 -32.69 4.97
C GLY A 40 12.52 -33.66 6.03
N LEU A 41 13.49 -33.25 6.85
CA LEU A 41 13.97 -34.04 7.98
C LEU A 41 12.88 -34.22 9.05
N CYS A 42 12.11 -33.18 9.37
CA CYS A 42 10.94 -33.29 10.25
C CYS A 42 9.95 -34.32 9.72
N ALA A 43 9.57 -34.24 8.44
CA ALA A 43 8.66 -35.21 7.82
C ALA A 43 9.22 -36.66 7.87
N LEU A 44 10.51 -36.82 7.66
CA LEU A 44 11.16 -38.13 7.71
C LEU A 44 11.17 -38.70 9.13
N VAL A 45 11.38 -37.87 10.14
CA VAL A 45 11.28 -38.27 11.56
C VAL A 45 9.83 -38.63 11.91
N ASP A 46 8.86 -37.85 11.48
CA ASP A 46 7.45 -38.14 11.71
C ASP A 46 7.03 -39.51 11.11
N VAL A 47 7.60 -39.86 9.94
CA VAL A 47 7.41 -41.20 9.35
C VAL A 47 8.16 -42.28 10.14
N ALA A 48 9.31 -41.99 10.75
CA ALA A 48 10.11 -42.96 11.49
C ALA A 48 9.52 -43.30 12.86
N ILE A 49 8.84 -42.38 13.55
CA ILE A 49 8.28 -42.59 14.91
C ILE A 49 7.41 -43.86 15.00
N PRO A 50 6.43 -44.12 14.11
CA PRO A 50 5.67 -45.38 14.15
C PRO A 50 6.51 -46.65 13.91
N LEU A 51 7.64 -46.55 13.22
CA LEU A 51 8.57 -47.67 13.05
C LEU A 51 9.32 -47.97 14.34
N PHE A 52 9.70 -46.96 15.12
CA PHE A 52 10.25 -47.15 16.47
C PHE A 52 9.21 -47.78 17.40
N GLN A 53 7.94 -47.38 17.34
CA GLN A 53 6.86 -48.02 18.09
C GLN A 53 6.71 -49.49 17.73
N ARG A 54 6.76 -49.79 16.40
CA ARG A 54 6.76 -51.18 15.93
C ARG A 54 7.91 -51.99 16.54
N TYR A 55 9.12 -51.45 16.53
CA TYR A 55 10.30 -52.12 17.10
C TYR A 55 10.11 -52.38 18.60
N ALA A 56 9.58 -51.41 19.34
CA ALA A 56 9.33 -51.54 20.77
C ALA A 56 8.29 -52.63 21.07
N ILE A 57 7.16 -52.64 20.35
CA ILE A 57 6.11 -53.66 20.53
C ILE A 57 6.67 -55.07 20.23
N ARG A 58 7.38 -55.19 19.13
CA ARG A 58 7.93 -56.49 18.71
C ARG A 58 8.97 -57.05 19.67
N ASN A 59 9.99 -56.25 20.05
CA ASN A 59 11.19 -56.74 20.73
C ASN A 59 11.09 -56.66 22.26
N PHE A 60 10.20 -55.83 22.83
CA PHE A 60 10.07 -55.71 24.27
C PHE A 60 8.74 -56.25 24.77
N ILE A 61 7.61 -55.94 24.10
CA ILE A 61 6.29 -56.37 24.58
C ILE A 61 6.01 -57.82 24.15
N GLN A 62 6.14 -58.11 22.85
CA GLN A 62 5.82 -59.48 22.33
C GLN A 62 6.87 -60.51 22.71
N ALA A 63 8.13 -60.08 22.83
CA ALA A 63 9.25 -60.97 23.22
C ALA A 63 9.42 -61.12 24.75
N ASP A 64 8.61 -60.41 25.53
CA ASP A 64 8.69 -60.36 27.01
C ASP A 64 10.11 -60.20 27.54
N SER A 65 10.89 -59.31 26.90
CA SER A 65 12.32 -59.15 27.16
C SER A 65 12.71 -57.66 27.18
N LEU A 66 13.40 -57.26 28.25
CA LEU A 66 13.94 -55.90 28.37
C LEU A 66 15.36 -55.78 27.82
N ARG A 67 15.88 -56.83 27.18
CA ARG A 67 17.22 -56.77 26.56
C ARG A 67 17.28 -55.73 25.46
N GLY A 68 18.20 -54.76 25.61
CA GLY A 68 18.37 -53.70 24.63
C GLY A 68 17.41 -52.48 24.79
N ILE A 69 16.63 -52.40 25.87
CA ILE A 69 15.73 -51.26 26.09
C ILE A 69 16.51 -49.93 26.28
N VAL A 70 17.68 -49.99 26.94
CA VAL A 70 18.49 -48.78 27.16
C VAL A 70 19.02 -48.19 25.85
N PRO A 71 19.74 -48.94 24.97
CA PRO A 71 20.17 -48.38 23.69
C PRO A 71 19.00 -47.97 22.80
N PHE A 72 17.86 -48.67 22.84
CA PHE A 72 16.64 -48.24 22.14
C PHE A 72 16.11 -46.91 22.67
N SER A 73 16.02 -46.75 23.98
CA SER A 73 15.55 -45.48 24.59
C SER A 73 16.49 -44.32 24.27
N LEU A 74 17.81 -44.56 24.26
CA LEU A 74 18.77 -43.54 23.85
C LEU A 74 18.65 -43.19 22.36
N ALA A 75 18.44 -44.17 21.48
CA ALA A 75 18.21 -43.93 20.06
C ALA A 75 16.88 -43.17 19.81
N TYR A 76 15.82 -43.53 20.54
CA TYR A 76 14.54 -42.85 20.44
C TYR A 76 14.64 -41.41 20.96
N LEU A 77 15.33 -41.21 22.09
CA LEU A 77 15.61 -39.86 22.61
C LEU A 77 16.41 -39.02 21.61
N LEU A 78 17.41 -39.61 20.96
CA LEU A 78 18.21 -38.93 19.92
C LEU A 78 17.33 -38.47 18.76
N VAL A 79 16.39 -39.31 18.32
CA VAL A 79 15.43 -38.97 17.24
C VAL A 79 14.52 -37.80 17.65
N ILE A 80 14.03 -37.82 18.90
CA ILE A 80 13.20 -36.72 19.43
C ILE A 80 14.00 -35.40 19.49
N VAL A 81 15.26 -35.47 19.98
CA VAL A 81 16.15 -34.31 20.03
C VAL A 81 16.45 -33.79 18.62
N LEU A 82 16.72 -34.71 17.68
CA LEU A 82 16.95 -34.35 16.28
C LEU A 82 15.71 -33.66 15.68
N GLN A 83 14.49 -34.15 15.96
CA GLN A 83 13.25 -33.54 15.54
C GLN A 83 13.09 -32.12 16.11
N ALA A 84 13.28 -31.95 17.42
CA ALA A 84 13.19 -30.66 18.08
C ALA A 84 14.17 -29.64 17.50
N LEU A 85 15.44 -30.05 17.28
CA LEU A 85 16.44 -29.19 16.64
C LEU A 85 16.09 -28.86 15.19
N SER A 86 15.52 -29.81 14.44
CA SER A 86 15.08 -29.60 13.06
C SER A 86 13.92 -28.63 12.98
N VAL A 87 12.94 -28.73 13.89
CA VAL A 87 11.82 -27.79 14.00
C VAL A 87 12.32 -26.37 14.29
N VAL A 88 13.24 -26.22 15.25
CA VAL A 88 13.83 -24.91 15.59
C VAL A 88 14.60 -24.33 14.39
N ALA A 89 15.42 -25.15 13.71
CA ALA A 89 16.20 -24.73 12.56
C ALA A 89 15.30 -24.33 11.37
N PHE A 90 14.30 -25.13 11.07
CA PHE A 90 13.30 -24.85 10.04
C PHE A 90 12.52 -23.56 10.36
N ALA A 91 12.00 -23.42 11.59
CA ALA A 91 11.26 -22.23 12.00
C ALA A 91 12.11 -20.95 11.94
N ARG A 92 13.37 -21.03 12.37
CA ARG A 92 14.33 -19.93 12.24
C ARG A 92 14.52 -19.49 10.79
N ASN A 93 14.74 -20.44 9.88
CA ASN A 93 14.93 -20.14 8.46
C ASN A 93 13.66 -19.55 7.84
N SER A 94 12.49 -20.11 8.14
CA SER A 94 11.19 -19.59 7.69
C SER A 94 10.96 -18.17 8.17
N MET A 95 11.19 -17.88 9.45
CA MET A 95 11.04 -16.54 10.03
C MET A 95 12.04 -15.55 9.41
N THR A 96 13.29 -15.99 9.15
CA THR A 96 14.30 -15.16 8.48
C THR A 96 13.85 -14.77 7.06
N ILE A 97 13.29 -15.72 6.30
CA ILE A 97 12.74 -15.47 4.97
C ILE A 97 11.57 -14.49 5.05
N GLU A 98 10.58 -14.75 5.92
CA GLU A 98 9.40 -13.90 6.07
C GLU A 98 9.77 -12.45 6.37
N MET A 99 10.59 -12.23 7.42
CA MET A 99 10.94 -10.90 7.89
C MET A 99 11.77 -10.12 6.87
N ASN A 100 12.81 -10.75 6.31
CA ASN A 100 13.70 -10.08 5.37
C ASN A 100 13.08 -9.87 4.01
N MET A 101 12.37 -10.86 3.46
CA MET A 101 11.66 -10.72 2.20
C MET A 101 10.57 -9.64 2.30
N GLY A 102 9.78 -9.64 3.39
CA GLY A 102 8.77 -8.62 3.64
C GLY A 102 9.39 -7.21 3.77
N ARG A 103 10.54 -7.09 4.46
CA ARG A 103 11.30 -5.83 4.55
C ARG A 103 11.77 -5.38 3.16
N ASP A 104 12.38 -6.25 2.39
CA ASP A 104 12.99 -5.90 1.11
C ASP A 104 11.92 -5.54 0.07
N MET A 105 10.79 -6.25 0.05
CA MET A 105 9.63 -5.90 -0.78
C MET A 105 9.08 -4.52 -0.42
N ARG A 106 8.85 -4.24 0.88
CA ARG A 106 8.34 -2.93 1.33
C ARG A 106 9.31 -1.81 0.99
N ARG A 107 10.61 -2.00 1.23
CA ARG A 107 11.64 -1.02 0.90
C ARG A 107 11.66 -0.74 -0.60
N SER A 108 11.67 -1.78 -1.42
CA SER A 108 11.70 -1.67 -2.88
C SER A 108 10.44 -0.96 -3.41
N LEU A 109 9.27 -1.33 -2.89
CA LEU A 109 8.00 -0.72 -3.28
C LEU A 109 7.91 0.75 -2.85
N PHE A 110 8.32 1.06 -1.62
CA PHE A 110 8.34 2.44 -1.12
C PHE A 110 9.32 3.31 -1.92
N HIS A 111 10.52 2.79 -2.22
CA HIS A 111 11.49 3.47 -3.07
C HIS A 111 10.89 3.75 -4.47
N HIS A 112 10.25 2.73 -5.06
CA HIS A 112 9.60 2.88 -6.36
C HIS A 112 8.47 3.91 -6.33
N LEU A 113 7.63 3.91 -5.30
CA LEU A 113 6.59 4.92 -5.13
C LEU A 113 7.18 6.35 -5.15
N GLN A 114 8.33 6.59 -4.52
CA GLN A 114 8.97 7.92 -4.52
C GLN A 114 9.45 8.37 -5.92
N THR A 115 9.54 7.47 -6.91
CA THR A 115 9.89 7.81 -8.29
C THR A 115 8.67 8.14 -9.16
N LEU A 116 7.46 7.84 -8.69
CA LEU A 116 6.24 8.03 -9.48
C LEU A 116 5.86 9.51 -9.58
N SER A 117 5.28 9.88 -10.72
CA SER A 117 4.87 11.25 -11.02
C SER A 117 3.67 11.69 -10.17
N PHE A 118 3.53 12.98 -9.97
CA PHE A 118 2.43 13.60 -9.23
C PHE A 118 1.03 13.17 -9.74
N SER A 119 0.89 13.01 -11.05
CA SER A 119 -0.33 12.52 -11.69
C SER A 119 -0.82 11.17 -11.17
N PHE A 120 0.09 10.27 -10.80
CA PHE A 120 -0.25 8.97 -10.22
C PHE A 120 -0.95 9.12 -8.87
N TYR A 121 -0.46 10.02 -8.02
CA TYR A 121 -1.03 10.25 -6.68
C TYR A 121 -2.39 10.95 -6.72
N ASN A 122 -2.66 11.77 -7.74
CA ASN A 122 -3.94 12.45 -7.90
C ASN A 122 -5.12 11.50 -8.17
N VAL A 123 -4.85 10.35 -8.79
CA VAL A 123 -5.90 9.38 -9.16
C VAL A 123 -5.90 8.12 -8.29
N THR A 124 -4.81 7.86 -7.55
CA THR A 124 -4.66 6.62 -6.78
C THR A 124 -4.95 6.85 -5.30
N PRO A 125 -5.97 6.19 -4.72
CA PRO A 125 -6.28 6.34 -3.30
C PRO A 125 -5.13 5.89 -2.39
N VAL A 126 -4.80 6.69 -1.37
CA VAL A 126 -3.72 6.39 -0.39
C VAL A 126 -3.96 5.04 0.31
N GLY A 127 -5.21 4.73 0.68
CA GLY A 127 -5.57 3.45 1.31
C GLY A 127 -5.27 2.24 0.43
N TYR A 128 -5.40 2.37 -0.89
CA TYR A 128 -4.99 1.34 -1.85
C TYR A 128 -3.47 1.11 -1.77
N LEU A 129 -2.67 2.16 -1.84
CA LEU A 129 -1.21 2.07 -1.78
C LEU A 129 -0.73 1.48 -0.46
N LEU A 130 -1.29 1.94 0.65
CA LEU A 130 -0.95 1.45 1.98
C LEU A 130 -1.22 -0.06 2.12
N THR A 131 -2.36 -0.54 1.60
CA THR A 131 -2.70 -1.97 1.57
C THR A 131 -1.66 -2.78 0.78
N ARG A 132 -1.18 -2.26 -0.38
CA ARG A 132 -0.16 -2.96 -1.20
C ARG A 132 1.18 -3.03 -0.48
N VAL A 133 1.63 -1.89 0.11
CA VAL A 133 2.93 -1.82 0.79
C VAL A 133 2.95 -2.65 2.07
N MET A 134 1.89 -2.63 2.87
CA MET A 134 1.89 -3.25 4.20
C MET A 134 1.27 -4.66 4.20
N SER A 135 0.05 -4.78 3.69
CA SER A 135 -0.73 -6.02 3.82
C SER A 135 -0.35 -7.08 2.79
N ASP A 136 -0.32 -6.71 1.49
CA ASP A 136 -0.03 -7.67 0.43
C ASP A 136 1.42 -8.18 0.49
N THR A 137 2.41 -7.31 0.77
CA THR A 137 3.82 -7.73 0.91
C THR A 137 4.01 -8.70 2.07
N ASN A 138 3.36 -8.42 3.23
CA ASN A 138 3.43 -9.30 4.39
C ASN A 138 2.80 -10.67 4.09
N ARG A 139 1.63 -10.66 3.45
CA ARG A 139 0.91 -11.88 3.05
C ARG A 139 1.74 -12.73 2.08
N ILE A 140 2.44 -12.11 1.10
CA ILE A 140 3.31 -12.82 0.17
C ILE A 140 4.47 -13.47 0.91
N ALA A 141 5.15 -12.73 1.78
CA ALA A 141 6.29 -13.23 2.54
C ALA A 141 5.92 -14.39 3.47
N SER A 142 4.82 -14.24 4.23
CA SER A 142 4.32 -15.27 5.15
C SER A 142 3.90 -16.54 4.40
N MET A 143 3.23 -16.41 3.26
CA MET A 143 2.82 -17.55 2.45
C MET A 143 3.99 -18.38 1.94
N ILE A 144 5.06 -17.72 1.48
CA ILE A 144 6.27 -18.41 1.00
C ILE A 144 6.99 -19.09 2.16
N ALA A 145 7.07 -18.45 3.32
CA ALA A 145 7.78 -18.96 4.48
C ALA A 145 7.06 -20.12 5.18
N TRP A 146 5.72 -20.11 5.24
CA TRP A 146 4.95 -21.06 6.06
C TRP A 146 4.06 -21.98 5.22
N ASN A 147 3.11 -21.45 4.46
CA ASN A 147 2.13 -22.30 3.76
C ASN A 147 2.75 -23.18 2.67
N MET A 148 3.78 -22.67 1.98
CA MET A 148 4.52 -23.50 1.01
C MET A 148 5.28 -24.62 1.71
N THR A 149 5.82 -24.33 2.88
CA THR A 149 6.52 -25.31 3.71
C THR A 149 5.57 -26.39 4.22
N ASP A 150 4.37 -26.03 4.63
CA ASP A 150 3.33 -26.99 5.05
C ASP A 150 2.95 -27.94 3.93
N ILE A 151 2.79 -27.42 2.70
CA ILE A 151 2.49 -28.26 1.51
C ILE A 151 3.65 -29.24 1.26
N LEU A 152 4.89 -28.79 1.38
CA LEU A 152 6.05 -29.64 1.15
C LEU A 152 6.22 -30.70 2.25
N TRP A 153 6.01 -30.30 3.53
CA TRP A 153 5.99 -31.25 4.63
C TRP A 153 4.92 -32.32 4.43
N ALA A 154 3.71 -31.94 4.10
CA ALA A 154 2.62 -32.85 3.83
C ALA A 154 2.95 -33.82 2.68
N LEU A 155 3.55 -33.30 1.60
CA LEU A 155 3.99 -34.11 0.47
C LEU A 155 5.05 -35.15 0.88
N PHE A 156 6.09 -34.73 1.60
CA PHE A 156 7.16 -35.63 2.06
C PHE A 156 6.64 -36.64 3.07
N TYR A 157 5.75 -36.24 3.98
CA TYR A 157 5.13 -37.13 4.96
C TYR A 157 4.25 -38.18 4.29
N VAL A 158 3.38 -37.81 3.36
CA VAL A 158 2.48 -38.73 2.65
C VAL A 158 3.29 -39.72 1.79
N LEU A 159 4.26 -39.22 1.03
CA LEU A 159 5.13 -40.10 0.22
C LEU A 159 5.98 -41.02 1.09
N GLY A 160 6.57 -40.52 2.17
CA GLY A 160 7.36 -41.32 3.11
C GLY A 160 6.51 -42.38 3.82
N THR A 161 5.28 -42.02 4.23
CA THR A 161 4.33 -42.96 4.83
C THR A 161 3.95 -44.06 3.85
N PHE A 162 3.64 -43.71 2.60
CA PHE A 162 3.35 -44.73 1.57
C PHE A 162 4.54 -45.65 1.33
N ALA A 163 5.75 -45.10 1.22
CA ALA A 163 6.94 -45.90 1.05
C ALA A 163 7.16 -46.88 2.23
N ALA A 164 7.00 -46.41 3.47
CA ALA A 164 7.11 -47.22 4.67
C ALA A 164 6.04 -48.34 4.71
N MET A 165 4.76 -48.00 4.40
CA MET A 165 3.67 -48.97 4.35
C MET A 165 3.89 -50.05 3.28
N LEU A 166 4.33 -49.68 2.07
CA LEU A 166 4.62 -50.60 0.98
C LEU A 166 5.79 -51.54 1.34
N ALA A 167 6.84 -51.03 1.99
CA ALA A 167 7.98 -51.83 2.45
C ALA A 167 7.59 -52.83 3.54
N LEU A 168 6.61 -52.49 4.41
CA LEU A 168 6.16 -53.36 5.49
C LEU A 168 5.22 -54.44 5.00
N ASN A 169 4.15 -54.06 4.27
CA ASN A 169 3.21 -55.00 3.64
C ASN A 169 2.44 -54.33 2.51
N TRP A 170 2.80 -54.63 1.26
CA TRP A 170 2.19 -54.02 0.06
C TRP A 170 0.68 -54.26 -0.08
N ARG A 171 0.19 -55.44 0.37
CA ARG A 171 -1.25 -55.79 0.25
C ARG A 171 -2.10 -54.89 1.17
N LEU A 172 -1.67 -54.64 2.39
CA LEU A 172 -2.36 -53.78 3.34
C LEU A 172 -2.18 -52.32 2.98
N ALA A 173 -0.98 -51.92 2.46
CA ALA A 173 -0.72 -50.58 1.98
C ALA A 173 -1.67 -50.14 0.85
N LEU A 174 -1.94 -51.01 -0.12
CA LEU A 174 -2.87 -50.71 -1.21
C LEU A 174 -4.28 -50.32 -0.74
N VAL A 175 -4.75 -50.90 0.37
CA VAL A 175 -6.05 -50.56 0.94
C VAL A 175 -6.07 -49.08 1.36
N VAL A 176 -5.01 -48.62 2.04
CA VAL A 176 -4.91 -47.20 2.49
C VAL A 176 -4.68 -46.29 1.29
N ILE A 177 -3.78 -46.66 0.37
CA ILE A 177 -3.46 -45.86 -0.82
C ILE A 177 -4.69 -45.60 -1.69
N VAL A 178 -5.60 -46.55 -1.83
CA VAL A 178 -6.85 -46.39 -2.62
C VAL A 178 -7.82 -45.42 -1.94
N ILE A 179 -7.84 -45.35 -0.62
CA ILE A 179 -8.73 -44.43 0.13
C ILE A 179 -8.29 -42.97 -0.03
N VAL A 180 -7.00 -42.73 -0.13
CA VAL A 180 -6.43 -41.35 -0.19
C VAL A 180 -6.97 -40.51 -1.37
N PRO A 181 -6.99 -40.98 -2.64
CA PRO A 181 -7.60 -40.24 -3.74
C PRO A 181 -9.09 -39.96 -3.53
N VAL A 182 -9.82 -40.89 -2.97
CA VAL A 182 -11.25 -40.69 -2.66
C VAL A 182 -11.42 -39.53 -1.67
N MET A 183 -10.59 -39.52 -0.62
CA MET A 183 -10.57 -38.44 0.37
C MET A 183 -10.14 -37.10 -0.24
N ALA A 184 -9.14 -37.10 -1.10
CA ALA A 184 -8.67 -35.87 -1.78
C ALA A 184 -9.80 -35.27 -2.65
N VAL A 185 -10.53 -36.08 -3.40
CA VAL A 185 -11.68 -35.64 -4.22
C VAL A 185 -12.80 -35.10 -3.32
N LEU A 186 -13.15 -35.82 -2.24
CA LEU A 186 -14.15 -35.38 -1.28
C LEU A 186 -13.78 -34.03 -0.65
N THR A 187 -12.55 -33.94 -0.16
CA THR A 187 -12.02 -32.71 0.44
C THR A 187 -12.06 -31.55 -0.56
N GLY A 188 -11.57 -31.75 -1.78
CA GLY A 188 -11.61 -30.75 -2.85
C GLY A 188 -13.01 -30.25 -3.18
N TYR A 189 -13.99 -31.16 -3.22
CA TYR A 189 -15.40 -30.82 -3.45
C TYR A 189 -15.96 -29.89 -2.35
N PHE A 190 -15.78 -30.27 -1.09
CA PHE A 190 -16.27 -29.47 0.04
C PHE A 190 -15.52 -28.17 0.18
N GLN A 191 -14.19 -28.16 0.09
CA GLN A 191 -13.36 -26.95 0.20
C GLN A 191 -13.74 -25.92 -0.87
N ASN A 192 -13.98 -26.32 -2.11
CA ASN A 192 -14.42 -25.41 -3.16
C ASN A 192 -15.80 -24.77 -2.85
N ARG A 193 -16.71 -25.50 -2.22
CA ARG A 193 -18.01 -24.96 -1.82
C ARG A 193 -17.92 -24.03 -0.59
N ILE A 194 -17.13 -24.42 0.41
CA ILE A 194 -16.88 -23.62 1.61
C ILE A 194 -16.20 -22.30 1.20
N LEU A 195 -15.23 -22.36 0.29
CA LEU A 195 -14.53 -21.17 -0.22
C LEU A 195 -15.49 -20.18 -0.91
N ARG A 196 -16.51 -20.67 -1.65
CA ARG A 196 -17.52 -19.80 -2.26
C ARG A 196 -18.33 -19.03 -1.20
N TRP A 197 -18.75 -19.70 -0.13
CA TRP A 197 -19.46 -19.07 0.96
C TRP A 197 -18.58 -18.10 1.73
N ASN A 198 -17.33 -18.45 2.00
CA ASN A 198 -16.36 -17.57 2.65
C ASN A 198 -16.05 -16.30 1.82
N ARG A 199 -16.04 -16.42 0.47
CA ARG A 199 -15.94 -15.25 -0.42
C ARG A 199 -17.16 -14.33 -0.29
N LYS A 200 -18.37 -14.91 -0.19
CA LYS A 200 -19.59 -14.12 0.03
C LYS A 200 -19.57 -13.42 1.39
N VAL A 201 -19.16 -14.11 2.44
CA VAL A 201 -18.99 -13.54 3.79
C VAL A 201 -18.00 -12.37 3.75
N ARG A 202 -16.83 -12.53 3.12
CA ARG A 202 -15.83 -11.45 2.98
C ARG A 202 -16.37 -10.24 2.23
N LYS A 203 -17.10 -10.46 1.13
CA LYS A 203 -17.73 -9.36 0.38
C LYS A 203 -18.74 -8.60 1.24
N LEU A 204 -19.58 -9.32 1.99
CA LEU A 204 -20.57 -8.70 2.88
C LEU A 204 -19.89 -7.98 4.06
N ASN A 205 -18.83 -8.56 4.63
CA ASN A 205 -18.03 -7.90 5.68
C ASN A 205 -17.44 -6.56 5.20
N SER A 206 -16.90 -6.50 3.99
CA SER A 206 -16.40 -5.25 3.39
C SER A 206 -17.52 -4.22 3.25
N ARG A 207 -18.73 -4.64 2.83
CA ARG A 207 -19.89 -3.74 2.74
C ARG A 207 -20.35 -3.24 4.12
N ILE A 208 -20.33 -4.12 5.14
CA ILE A 208 -20.65 -3.77 6.53
C ILE A 208 -19.66 -2.74 7.06
N THR A 209 -18.35 -2.96 6.83
CA THR A 209 -17.31 -1.99 7.23
C THR A 209 -17.51 -0.64 6.55
N GLY A 210 -17.81 -0.62 5.25
CA GLY A 210 -18.13 0.60 4.51
C GLY A 210 -19.35 1.33 5.08
N SER A 211 -20.46 0.61 5.27
CA SER A 211 -21.70 1.17 5.83
C SER A 211 -21.53 1.65 7.28
N PHE A 212 -20.71 0.97 8.06
CA PHE A 212 -20.37 1.39 9.43
C PHE A 212 -19.56 2.69 9.43
N ASN A 213 -18.54 2.78 8.57
CA ASN A 213 -17.74 4.00 8.42
C ASN A 213 -18.60 5.17 7.95
N GLU A 214 -19.48 4.96 6.94
CA GLU A 214 -20.43 5.95 6.47
C GLU A 214 -21.41 6.39 7.57
N GLY A 215 -21.93 5.44 8.34
CA GLY A 215 -22.84 5.71 9.46
C GLY A 215 -22.20 6.54 10.57
N ILE A 216 -20.90 6.31 10.89
CA ILE A 216 -20.17 7.11 11.88
C ILE A 216 -19.85 8.50 11.32
N THR A 217 -19.29 8.57 10.12
CA THR A 217 -18.89 9.84 9.51
C THR A 217 -20.10 10.71 9.23
N GLY A 218 -21.21 10.11 8.79
CA GLY A 218 -22.48 10.76 8.50
C GLY A 218 -23.43 10.92 9.71
N ALA A 219 -23.00 10.55 10.93
CA ALA A 219 -23.88 10.51 12.10
C ALA A 219 -24.58 11.85 12.40
N LYS A 220 -23.87 12.97 12.22
CA LYS A 220 -24.45 14.32 12.38
C LYS A 220 -25.57 14.56 11.39
N THR A 221 -25.36 14.21 10.14
CA THR A 221 -26.37 14.35 9.06
C THR A 221 -27.58 13.45 9.32
N THR A 222 -27.35 12.19 9.66
CA THR A 222 -28.40 11.22 9.99
C THR A 222 -29.30 11.74 11.13
N LYS A 223 -28.68 12.25 12.21
CA LYS A 223 -29.41 12.84 13.35
C LYS A 223 -30.15 14.11 12.98
N THR A 224 -29.56 14.97 12.15
CA THR A 224 -30.20 16.23 11.74
C THR A 224 -31.41 15.97 10.84
N LEU A 225 -31.37 14.93 10.02
CA LEU A 225 -32.46 14.56 9.10
C LEU A 225 -33.46 13.58 9.72
N GLY A 226 -33.23 13.05 10.92
CA GLY A 226 -34.12 12.07 11.59
C GLY A 226 -34.23 10.73 10.85
N THR A 227 -33.14 10.28 10.18
CA THR A 227 -33.14 9.07 9.34
C THR A 227 -32.49 7.86 10.01
N GLU A 228 -32.34 7.86 11.35
CA GLU A 228 -31.69 6.81 12.12
C GLU A 228 -32.32 5.44 11.89
N GLU A 229 -33.66 5.37 11.87
CA GLU A 229 -34.39 4.11 11.69
C GLU A 229 -34.08 3.46 10.32
N GLN A 230 -34.05 4.27 9.26
CA GLN A 230 -33.72 3.78 7.91
C GLN A 230 -32.27 3.28 7.84
N THR A 231 -31.35 4.03 8.45
CA THR A 231 -29.91 3.68 8.49
C THR A 231 -29.72 2.36 9.24
N VAL A 232 -30.34 2.19 10.40
CA VAL A 232 -30.30 0.97 11.21
C VAL A 232 -30.96 -0.20 10.47
N ALA A 233 -32.09 0.03 9.78
CA ALA A 233 -32.77 -1.02 9.01
C ALA A 233 -31.89 -1.53 7.86
N ALA A 234 -31.24 -0.65 7.09
CA ALA A 234 -30.32 -1.01 6.02
C ALA A 234 -29.10 -1.79 6.55
N PHE A 235 -28.52 -1.36 7.67
CA PHE A 235 -27.43 -2.06 8.33
C PHE A 235 -27.83 -3.44 8.84
N ARG A 236 -29.02 -3.57 9.40
CA ARG A 236 -29.59 -4.86 9.86
C ARG A 236 -29.77 -5.85 8.70
N ASP A 237 -30.17 -5.38 7.54
CA ASP A 237 -30.28 -6.26 6.35
C ASP A 237 -28.91 -6.79 5.92
N LEU A 238 -27.88 -5.94 5.88
CA LEU A 238 -26.52 -6.35 5.55
C LEU A 238 -25.97 -7.38 6.56
N THR A 239 -26.19 -7.16 7.85
CA THR A 239 -25.75 -8.09 8.90
C THR A 239 -26.51 -9.41 8.81
N ARG A 240 -27.81 -9.40 8.49
CA ARG A 240 -28.59 -10.62 8.22
C ARG A 240 -28.04 -11.41 7.05
N GLN A 241 -27.75 -10.74 5.92
CA GLN A 241 -27.16 -11.41 4.74
C GLN A 241 -25.81 -12.03 5.08
N MET A 242 -24.97 -11.37 5.87
CA MET A 242 -23.69 -11.91 6.35
C MET A 242 -23.90 -13.12 7.25
N HIS A 243 -24.84 -13.06 8.20
CA HIS A 243 -25.21 -14.15 9.07
C HIS A 243 -25.63 -15.37 8.24
N ASP A 244 -26.54 -15.20 7.28
CA ASP A 244 -27.03 -16.30 6.44
C ASP A 244 -25.92 -16.94 5.60
N ALA A 245 -25.02 -16.11 5.07
CA ALA A 245 -23.83 -16.60 4.38
C ALA A 245 -22.88 -17.34 5.31
N GLY A 246 -22.69 -16.86 6.55
CA GLY A 246 -21.91 -17.52 7.58
C GLY A 246 -22.51 -18.87 8.01
N ILE A 247 -23.82 -18.93 8.22
CA ILE A 247 -24.53 -20.18 8.45
C ILE A 247 -24.36 -21.16 7.30
N GLY A 248 -24.40 -20.66 6.02
CA GLY A 248 -24.14 -21.50 4.85
C GLY A 248 -22.75 -22.14 4.86
N ALA A 249 -21.72 -21.38 5.22
CA ALA A 249 -20.36 -21.91 5.38
C ALA A 249 -20.26 -22.89 6.56
N ALA A 250 -20.86 -22.53 7.71
CA ALA A 250 -20.85 -23.36 8.91
C ALA A 250 -21.54 -24.71 8.72
N ARG A 251 -22.70 -24.73 8.03
CA ARG A 251 -23.41 -25.98 7.67
C ARG A 251 -22.55 -26.91 6.83
N LEU A 252 -21.85 -26.39 5.82
CA LEU A 252 -20.95 -27.21 5.00
C LEU A 252 -19.78 -27.76 5.83
N ASN A 253 -19.19 -26.95 6.71
CA ASN A 253 -18.14 -27.42 7.63
C ASN A 253 -18.67 -28.47 8.61
N ALA A 254 -19.89 -28.29 9.15
CA ALA A 254 -20.54 -29.22 10.07
C ALA A 254 -20.84 -30.58 9.42
N ILE A 255 -20.99 -30.65 8.09
CA ILE A 255 -21.13 -31.89 7.35
C ILE A 255 -19.75 -32.44 6.97
N TYR A 256 -18.86 -31.61 6.51
CA TYR A 256 -17.54 -32.00 6.01
C TYR A 256 -16.66 -32.63 7.07
N ILE A 257 -16.53 -32.01 8.23
CA ILE A 257 -15.65 -32.48 9.31
C ILE A 257 -16.04 -33.91 9.78
N PRO A 258 -17.30 -34.19 10.16
CA PRO A 258 -17.71 -35.56 10.53
C PRO A 258 -17.60 -36.57 9.39
N LEU A 259 -17.82 -36.14 8.14
CA LEU A 259 -17.70 -37.03 6.98
C LEU A 259 -16.25 -37.49 6.76
N VAL A 260 -15.30 -36.55 6.89
CA VAL A 260 -13.86 -36.86 6.84
C VAL A 260 -13.44 -37.74 8.00
N LEU A 261 -13.90 -37.44 9.22
CA LEU A 261 -13.62 -38.28 10.38
C LEU A 261 -14.18 -39.68 10.25
N PHE A 262 -15.43 -39.80 9.74
CA PHE A 262 -16.04 -41.07 9.46
C PHE A 262 -15.24 -41.88 8.42
N ALA A 263 -14.84 -41.25 7.31
CA ALA A 263 -14.04 -41.92 6.29
C ALA A 263 -12.67 -42.34 6.78
N SER A 264 -12.01 -41.49 7.63
CA SER A 264 -10.76 -41.84 8.30
C SER A 264 -10.94 -43.05 9.23
N THR A 265 -11.96 -43.04 10.08
CA THR A 265 -12.25 -44.14 10.99
C THR A 265 -12.62 -45.42 10.23
N MET A 266 -13.32 -45.31 9.10
CA MET A 266 -13.64 -46.45 8.22
C MET A 266 -12.36 -47.06 7.62
N ALA A 267 -11.40 -46.17 7.19
CA ALA A 267 -10.10 -46.65 6.71
C ALA A 267 -9.35 -47.43 7.79
N VAL A 268 -9.33 -46.92 9.02
CA VAL A 268 -8.73 -47.60 10.16
C VAL A 268 -9.45 -48.94 10.45
N ALA A 269 -10.79 -48.96 10.42
CA ALA A 269 -11.58 -50.17 10.63
C ALA A 269 -11.26 -51.25 9.59
N ILE A 270 -11.11 -50.86 8.30
CA ILE A 270 -10.74 -51.80 7.23
C ILE A 270 -9.32 -52.34 7.45
N VAL A 271 -8.38 -51.46 7.85
CA VAL A 271 -6.98 -51.85 8.19
C VAL A 271 -6.97 -52.84 9.36
N LEU A 272 -7.74 -52.57 10.41
CA LEU A 272 -7.83 -53.45 11.59
C LEU A 272 -8.50 -54.78 11.24
N LEU A 273 -9.58 -54.78 10.46
CA LEU A 273 -10.28 -56.00 10.05
C LEU A 273 -9.38 -56.89 9.17
N ARG A 274 -8.84 -56.33 8.08
CA ARG A 274 -7.97 -57.07 7.17
C ARG A 274 -6.65 -57.44 7.82
N GLY A 275 -6.02 -56.51 8.51
CA GLY A 275 -4.78 -56.74 9.23
C GLY A 275 -4.94 -57.71 10.38
N GLY A 276 -6.08 -57.68 11.11
CA GLY A 276 -6.40 -58.63 12.16
C GLY A 276 -6.55 -60.06 11.64
N TYR A 277 -7.22 -60.25 10.50
CA TYR A 277 -7.25 -61.57 9.83
C TYR A 277 -5.84 -62.04 9.42
N MET A 278 -4.98 -61.13 8.94
CA MET A 278 -3.61 -61.48 8.58
C MET A 278 -2.74 -61.80 9.82
N VAL A 279 -2.98 -61.16 10.94
CA VAL A 279 -2.31 -61.45 12.21
C VAL A 279 -2.73 -62.84 12.74
N SER A 280 -4.03 -63.12 12.78
CA SER A 280 -4.53 -64.41 13.23
C SER A 280 -4.09 -65.57 12.34
N GLY A 281 -3.89 -65.32 11.06
CA GLY A 281 -3.35 -66.27 10.08
C GLY A 281 -1.80 -66.38 10.08
N GLY A 282 -1.09 -65.67 10.96
CA GLY A 282 0.38 -65.64 11.04
C GLY A 282 1.09 -64.96 9.87
N LEU A 283 0.35 -64.21 9.02
CA LEU A 283 0.87 -63.50 7.84
C LEU A 283 1.37 -62.06 8.14
N LEU A 284 1.04 -61.53 9.31
CA LEU A 284 1.38 -60.18 9.73
C LEU A 284 1.66 -60.16 11.24
N GLU A 285 2.70 -59.40 11.65
CA GLU A 285 2.97 -59.16 13.08
C GLU A 285 2.00 -58.14 13.65
N LEU A 286 1.56 -58.29 14.91
CA LEU A 286 0.72 -57.33 15.63
C LEU A 286 1.35 -55.96 15.70
N ALA A 287 2.68 -55.89 15.90
CA ALA A 287 3.47 -54.66 15.88
C ALA A 287 3.34 -53.92 14.54
N THR A 288 3.31 -54.65 13.44
CA THR A 288 3.13 -54.08 12.10
C THR A 288 1.71 -53.55 11.91
N LEU A 289 0.66 -54.27 12.40
CA LEU A 289 -0.72 -53.81 12.36
C LEU A 289 -0.89 -52.48 13.14
N SER A 290 -0.29 -52.34 14.31
CA SER A 290 -0.28 -51.12 15.12
C SER A 290 0.31 -49.95 14.30
N THR A 291 1.44 -50.17 13.63
CA THR A 291 2.09 -49.14 12.77
C THR A 291 1.18 -48.70 11.61
N PHE A 292 0.50 -49.66 10.93
CA PHE A 292 -0.45 -49.38 9.88
C PHE A 292 -1.64 -48.53 10.38
N THR A 293 -2.12 -48.82 11.57
CA THR A 293 -3.21 -48.03 12.20
C THR A 293 -2.75 -46.59 12.48
N THR A 294 -1.54 -46.39 13.00
CA THR A 294 -0.99 -45.05 13.23
C THR A 294 -0.84 -44.26 11.94
N TYR A 295 -0.29 -44.89 10.90
CA TYR A 295 -0.17 -44.23 9.59
C TYR A 295 -1.53 -43.93 8.95
N ALA A 296 -2.50 -44.86 9.05
CA ALA A 296 -3.84 -44.66 8.49
C ALA A 296 -4.56 -43.48 9.17
N VAL A 297 -4.35 -43.26 10.47
CA VAL A 297 -4.89 -42.07 11.17
C VAL A 297 -4.14 -40.80 10.74
N GLY A 298 -2.79 -40.85 10.71
CA GLY A 298 -1.94 -39.69 10.50
C GLY A 298 -1.97 -39.09 9.09
N ILE A 299 -2.40 -39.86 8.06
CA ILE A 299 -2.32 -39.43 6.66
C ILE A 299 -3.41 -38.43 6.25
N PHE A 300 -4.51 -38.33 7.01
CA PHE A 300 -5.66 -37.50 6.63
C PHE A 300 -5.46 -36.01 6.89
N GLU A 301 -4.79 -35.64 7.99
CA GLU A 301 -4.54 -34.26 8.35
C GLU A 301 -3.68 -33.54 7.30
N PRO A 302 -2.53 -34.08 6.82
CA PRO A 302 -1.75 -33.48 5.74
C PRO A 302 -2.54 -33.26 4.44
N ILE A 303 -3.47 -34.18 4.10
CA ILE A 303 -4.32 -34.06 2.90
C ILE A 303 -5.28 -32.89 3.04
N GLN A 304 -5.92 -32.73 4.20
CA GLN A 304 -6.83 -31.61 4.46
C GLN A 304 -6.10 -30.27 4.44
N MET A 305 -4.95 -30.20 5.12
CA MET A 305 -4.12 -29.01 5.19
C MET A 305 -3.62 -28.59 3.81
N THR A 306 -3.15 -29.54 3.00
CA THR A 306 -2.71 -29.28 1.62
C THR A 306 -3.83 -28.71 0.76
N ALA A 307 -5.05 -29.25 0.85
CA ALA A 307 -6.19 -28.76 0.07
C ALA A 307 -6.58 -27.32 0.48
N ALA A 308 -6.51 -26.97 1.76
CA ALA A 308 -6.76 -25.62 2.25
C ALA A 308 -5.65 -24.64 1.79
N ASN A 309 -4.38 -25.03 1.92
CA ASN A 309 -3.23 -24.23 1.54
C ASN A 309 -3.16 -23.97 0.03
N ILE A 310 -3.53 -24.95 -0.83
CA ILE A 310 -3.61 -24.75 -2.29
C ILE A 310 -4.64 -23.66 -2.64
N ALA A 311 -5.80 -23.65 -1.99
CA ALA A 311 -6.82 -22.63 -2.24
C ALA A 311 -6.32 -21.22 -1.83
N GLU A 312 -5.55 -21.13 -0.75
CA GLU A 312 -4.93 -19.88 -0.31
C GLU A 312 -3.79 -19.45 -1.24
N PHE A 313 -2.98 -20.40 -1.71
CA PHE A 313 -1.92 -20.19 -2.69
C PHE A 313 -2.43 -19.55 -3.98
N ILE A 314 -3.55 -20.06 -4.53
CA ILE A 314 -4.21 -19.48 -5.71
C ILE A 314 -4.73 -18.05 -5.40
N SER A 315 -5.28 -17.85 -4.20
CA SER A 315 -5.76 -16.52 -3.78
C SER A 315 -4.64 -15.50 -3.63
N LEU A 316 -3.43 -15.94 -3.27
CA LEU A 316 -2.27 -15.08 -3.10
C LEU A 316 -1.77 -14.52 -4.43
N GLN A 317 -1.94 -15.25 -5.54
CA GLN A 317 -1.51 -14.80 -6.86
C GLN A 317 -2.02 -13.39 -7.18
N ALA A 318 -3.27 -13.10 -6.83
CA ALA A 318 -3.82 -11.75 -7.01
C ALA A 318 -3.06 -10.68 -6.20
N SER A 319 -2.56 -11.01 -4.98
CA SER A 319 -1.74 -10.07 -4.20
C SER A 319 -0.36 -9.86 -4.85
N ILE A 320 0.23 -10.93 -5.42
CA ILE A 320 1.49 -10.82 -6.16
C ILE A 320 1.31 -9.95 -7.41
N GLU A 321 0.25 -10.20 -8.20
CA GLU A 321 -0.07 -9.39 -9.39
C GLU A 321 -0.17 -7.91 -9.04
N ARG A 322 -0.96 -7.56 -8.01
CA ARG A 322 -1.14 -6.17 -7.58
C ARG A 322 0.16 -5.49 -7.16
N VAL A 323 0.98 -6.19 -6.37
CA VAL A 323 2.27 -5.65 -5.93
C VAL A 323 3.22 -5.48 -7.11
N MET A 324 3.30 -6.47 -8.01
CA MET A 324 4.16 -6.41 -9.19
C MET A 324 3.68 -5.36 -10.20
N ASP A 325 2.38 -5.26 -10.44
CA ASP A 325 1.81 -4.22 -11.31
C ASP A 325 2.10 -2.81 -10.78
N LEU A 326 2.12 -2.64 -9.45
CA LEU A 326 2.50 -1.37 -8.85
C LEU A 326 4.00 -1.09 -9.05
N MET A 327 4.85 -2.11 -8.94
CA MET A 327 6.30 -2.00 -9.19
C MET A 327 6.64 -1.77 -10.68
N ASP A 328 5.77 -2.19 -11.60
CA ASP A 328 5.96 -1.99 -13.04
C ASP A 328 5.42 -0.64 -13.54
N LYS A 329 4.75 0.13 -12.66
CA LYS A 329 4.26 1.47 -13.05
C LYS A 329 5.43 2.36 -13.39
N THR A 330 5.48 2.82 -14.63
CA THR A 330 6.49 3.78 -15.07
C THR A 330 6.05 5.20 -14.74
N PRO A 331 6.93 6.04 -14.20
CA PRO A 331 6.64 7.47 -14.05
C PRO A 331 6.30 8.08 -15.40
N GLN A 332 5.27 8.93 -15.44
CA GLN A 332 4.88 9.63 -16.68
C GLN A 332 5.91 10.68 -17.11
N ILE A 333 6.59 11.26 -16.13
CA ILE A 333 7.64 12.26 -16.33
C ILE A 333 8.94 11.64 -15.84
N GLN A 334 9.93 11.60 -16.74
CA GLN A 334 11.25 11.05 -16.45
C GLN A 334 12.31 11.97 -17.06
N ASP A 335 13.38 12.17 -16.32
CA ASP A 335 14.56 12.81 -16.87
C ASP A 335 15.21 11.87 -17.90
N VAL A 336 15.59 12.40 -19.05
CA VAL A 336 16.27 11.62 -20.10
C VAL A 336 17.67 11.18 -19.62
N PRO A 337 18.23 10.07 -20.16
CA PRO A 337 19.52 9.53 -19.69
C PRO A 337 20.65 10.55 -19.63
N GLU A 338 20.73 11.47 -20.59
CA GLU A 338 21.76 12.52 -20.64
C GLU A 338 21.62 13.50 -19.49
N VAL A 339 20.38 13.80 -19.07
CA VAL A 339 20.08 14.66 -17.92
C VAL A 339 20.45 13.95 -16.62
N ILE A 340 20.12 12.65 -16.48
CA ILE A 340 20.49 11.84 -15.31
C ILE A 340 22.02 11.72 -15.22
N GLU A 341 22.72 11.52 -16.32
CA GLU A 341 24.19 11.46 -16.34
C GLU A 341 24.81 12.76 -15.83
N LYS A 342 24.29 13.94 -16.25
CA LYS A 342 24.79 15.25 -15.88
C LYS A 342 24.40 15.66 -14.45
N TYR A 343 23.12 15.51 -14.10
CA TYR A 343 22.55 16.11 -12.88
C TYR A 343 22.28 15.09 -11.75
N GLY A 344 22.41 13.78 -12.02
CA GLY A 344 22.02 12.71 -11.11
C GLY A 344 20.51 12.44 -11.12
N ASP A 345 20.10 11.46 -10.34
CA ASP A 345 18.69 11.12 -10.10
C ASP A 345 18.15 11.72 -8.78
N ALA A 346 16.89 11.44 -8.46
CA ALA A 346 16.23 11.93 -7.25
C ALA A 346 16.89 11.46 -5.94
N PHE A 347 17.62 10.32 -5.95
CA PHE A 347 18.27 9.73 -4.78
C PHE A 347 19.78 9.97 -4.74
N HIS A 348 20.38 10.27 -5.89
CA HIS A 348 21.81 10.53 -6.05
C HIS A 348 22.04 11.81 -6.87
N PRO A 349 21.61 12.98 -6.38
CA PRO A 349 21.75 14.23 -7.12
C PRO A 349 23.20 14.70 -7.19
N LYS A 350 23.63 15.17 -8.37
CA LYS A 350 24.92 15.83 -8.59
C LYS A 350 24.73 17.35 -8.53
N ARG A 351 24.56 17.86 -7.31
CA ARG A 351 24.23 19.27 -7.05
C ARG A 351 25.30 20.23 -7.51
N GLU A 352 26.54 19.78 -7.63
CA GLU A 352 27.67 20.54 -8.18
C GLU A 352 27.48 20.98 -9.65
N ASN A 353 26.63 20.29 -10.38
CA ASN A 353 26.32 20.58 -11.79
C ASN A 353 25.05 21.44 -11.94
N TRP A 354 24.43 21.88 -10.86
CA TRP A 354 23.20 22.65 -10.91
C TRP A 354 23.48 24.12 -11.20
N GLU A 355 22.92 24.62 -12.29
CA GLU A 355 22.97 26.04 -12.60
C GLU A 355 21.98 26.82 -11.71
N PRO A 356 22.29 28.06 -11.30
CA PRO A 356 21.36 28.89 -10.55
C PRO A 356 20.15 29.27 -11.40
N ILE A 357 18.94 29.14 -10.82
CA ILE A 357 17.69 29.60 -11.45
C ILE A 357 17.52 31.09 -11.21
N ARG A 358 17.20 31.84 -12.28
CA ARG A 358 16.80 33.26 -12.21
C ARG A 358 15.29 33.41 -12.11
N GLY A 359 14.55 32.51 -12.77
CA GLY A 359 13.10 32.44 -12.70
C GLY A 359 12.37 33.09 -13.86
N GLU A 360 13.01 33.34 -15.00
CA GLU A 360 12.31 33.67 -16.25
C GLU A 360 11.61 32.42 -16.79
N ILE A 361 10.30 32.53 -17.14
CA ILE A 361 9.50 31.40 -17.61
C ILE A 361 8.83 31.78 -18.92
N GLU A 362 8.98 30.93 -19.94
CA GLU A 362 8.36 31.17 -21.25
C GLU A 362 7.63 29.90 -21.75
N PHE A 363 6.35 30.05 -22.02
CA PHE A 363 5.54 29.04 -22.71
C PHE A 363 5.56 29.37 -24.20
N ARG A 364 5.94 28.40 -25.04
CA ARG A 364 5.99 28.55 -26.51
C ARG A 364 5.06 27.54 -27.15
N ASP A 365 3.93 28.02 -27.64
CA ASP A 365 2.92 27.26 -28.39
C ASP A 365 2.51 25.96 -27.68
N VAL A 366 2.21 26.07 -26.39
CA VAL A 366 1.92 24.94 -25.51
C VAL A 366 0.49 24.46 -25.70
N THR A 367 0.33 23.19 -26.07
CA THR A 367 -0.92 22.45 -26.00
C THR A 367 -0.83 21.38 -24.94
N PHE A 368 -1.86 21.23 -24.13
CA PHE A 368 -1.88 20.22 -23.07
C PHE A 368 -3.23 19.54 -22.90
N ARG A 369 -3.18 18.23 -22.76
CA ARG A 369 -4.31 17.35 -22.43
C ARG A 369 -3.91 16.38 -21.30
N TYR A 370 -4.79 16.16 -20.33
CA TYR A 370 -4.57 15.15 -19.30
C TYR A 370 -4.61 13.73 -19.88
N PRO A 371 -3.79 12.77 -19.36
CA PRO A 371 -3.72 11.39 -19.86
C PRO A 371 -5.02 10.60 -19.72
N ASP A 372 -5.92 11.01 -18.84
CA ASP A 372 -7.21 10.36 -18.54
C ASP A 372 -8.32 10.63 -19.57
N GLY A 373 -8.01 11.33 -20.67
CA GLY A 373 -8.86 11.37 -21.85
C GLY A 373 -9.96 12.42 -21.85
N GLY A 374 -9.65 13.66 -21.56
CA GLY A 374 -10.50 14.83 -21.86
C GLY A 374 -10.13 15.50 -23.17
N GLY A 375 -10.78 16.58 -23.49
CA GLY A 375 -10.31 17.53 -24.51
C GLY A 375 -9.02 18.25 -24.09
N ASN A 376 -8.48 19.07 -24.99
CA ASN A 376 -7.36 19.94 -24.65
C ASN A 376 -7.79 20.92 -23.54
N VAL A 377 -6.94 21.04 -22.52
CA VAL A 377 -7.15 22.01 -21.42
C VAL A 377 -6.45 23.33 -21.74
N LEU A 378 -5.35 23.28 -22.47
CA LEU A 378 -4.65 24.44 -23.05
C LEU A 378 -4.44 24.18 -24.53
N GLU A 379 -4.64 25.21 -25.39
CA GLU A 379 -4.44 25.12 -26.83
C GLU A 379 -3.65 26.31 -27.33
N HIS A 380 -2.53 26.03 -28.00
CA HIS A 380 -1.66 27.04 -28.63
C HIS A 380 -1.31 28.20 -27.69
N PHE A 381 -1.02 27.84 -26.41
CA PHE A 381 -0.80 28.80 -25.34
C PHE A 381 0.63 29.32 -25.36
N SER A 382 0.80 30.64 -25.46
CA SER A 382 2.11 31.30 -25.39
C SER A 382 2.08 32.40 -24.35
N LEU A 383 3.11 32.44 -23.50
CA LEU A 383 3.22 33.41 -22.41
C LEU A 383 4.69 33.60 -22.06
N HIS A 384 5.09 34.83 -21.83
CA HIS A 384 6.40 35.19 -21.30
C HIS A 384 6.24 35.85 -19.93
N ILE A 385 6.93 35.33 -18.93
CA ILE A 385 6.94 35.82 -17.54
C ILE A 385 8.36 36.26 -17.22
N PRO A 386 8.61 37.56 -17.08
CA PRO A 386 9.93 38.07 -16.71
C PRO A 386 10.35 37.60 -15.32
N GLN A 387 11.66 37.51 -15.10
CA GLN A 387 12.24 37.23 -13.78
C GLN A 387 11.70 38.21 -12.73
N GLY A 388 11.33 37.71 -11.56
CA GLY A 388 10.91 38.52 -10.41
C GLY A 388 9.48 39.05 -10.51
N SER A 389 8.70 38.69 -11.53
CA SER A 389 7.32 39.15 -11.73
C SER A 389 6.34 38.31 -10.94
N THR A 390 5.35 38.97 -10.33
CA THR A 390 4.20 38.32 -9.68
C THR A 390 3.04 38.23 -10.68
N VAL A 391 2.63 37.01 -11.00
CA VAL A 391 1.57 36.71 -11.95
C VAL A 391 0.35 36.18 -11.22
N ALA A 392 -0.76 36.90 -11.22
CA ALA A 392 -2.05 36.43 -10.72
C ALA A 392 -2.85 35.74 -11.83
N ILE A 393 -3.35 34.55 -11.58
CA ILE A 393 -4.15 33.77 -12.50
C ILE A 393 -5.59 33.76 -11.99
N VAL A 394 -6.50 34.36 -12.77
CA VAL A 394 -7.92 34.48 -12.43
C VAL A 394 -8.79 33.81 -13.50
N GLY A 395 -9.96 33.34 -13.11
CA GLY A 395 -10.92 32.67 -14.00
C GLY A 395 -11.85 31.74 -13.21
N GLU A 396 -12.88 31.25 -13.85
CA GLU A 396 -13.82 30.30 -13.24
C GLU A 396 -13.17 28.98 -12.85
N THR A 397 -13.82 28.21 -11.97
CA THR A 397 -13.36 26.86 -11.60
C THR A 397 -13.38 25.97 -12.85
N GLY A 398 -12.30 25.25 -13.09
CA GLY A 398 -12.14 24.43 -14.30
C GLY A 398 -11.57 25.15 -15.52
N ALA A 399 -11.32 26.46 -15.48
CA ALA A 399 -10.78 27.22 -16.60
C ALA A 399 -9.33 26.85 -17.01
N GLY A 400 -8.60 26.05 -16.24
CA GLY A 400 -7.22 25.65 -16.53
C GLY A 400 -6.14 26.35 -15.70
N LYS A 401 -6.52 27.14 -14.66
CA LYS A 401 -5.57 27.88 -13.79
C LYS A 401 -4.49 27.01 -13.17
N SER A 402 -4.88 25.97 -12.44
CA SER A 402 -3.94 25.03 -11.79
C SER A 402 -3.15 24.22 -12.81
N THR A 403 -3.71 23.96 -13.99
CA THR A 403 -3.01 23.27 -15.08
C THR A 403 -1.81 24.08 -15.58
N LEU A 404 -1.95 25.38 -15.75
CA LEU A 404 -0.88 26.28 -16.15
C LEU A 404 0.29 26.23 -15.15
N VAL A 405 -0.03 26.34 -13.87
CA VAL A 405 0.96 26.28 -12.79
C VAL A 405 1.63 24.92 -12.70
N ASN A 406 0.86 23.85 -12.81
CA ASN A 406 1.39 22.48 -12.79
C ASN A 406 2.34 22.21 -13.95
N LEU A 407 2.10 22.80 -15.12
CA LEU A 407 3.02 22.74 -16.26
C LEU A 407 4.28 23.55 -16.01
N ALA A 408 4.19 24.77 -15.44
CA ALA A 408 5.34 25.58 -15.07
C ALA A 408 6.24 24.86 -14.05
N CYS A 409 5.64 24.12 -13.10
CA CYS A 409 6.35 23.32 -12.09
C CYS A 409 6.83 21.94 -12.61
N ARG A 410 6.56 21.59 -13.87
CA ARG A 410 6.86 20.27 -14.44
C ARG A 410 6.23 19.11 -13.65
N PHE A 411 5.04 19.33 -13.04
CA PHE A 411 4.21 18.23 -12.51
C PHE A 411 3.48 17.50 -13.62
N PHE A 412 3.33 18.15 -14.77
CA PHE A 412 2.95 17.62 -16.06
C PHE A 412 3.86 18.19 -17.13
N GLU A 413 3.96 17.53 -18.27
CA GLU A 413 4.68 18.04 -19.44
C GLU A 413 3.70 18.35 -20.58
N PRO A 414 3.97 19.36 -21.41
CA PRO A 414 3.11 19.72 -22.52
C PRO A 414 3.00 18.58 -23.53
N THR A 415 1.80 18.41 -24.10
CA THR A 415 1.56 17.45 -25.18
C THR A 415 2.26 17.93 -26.46
N GLU A 416 2.20 19.25 -26.73
CA GLU A 416 2.88 19.91 -27.83
C GLU A 416 3.47 21.25 -27.34
N GLY A 417 4.49 21.74 -28.06
CA GLY A 417 5.21 22.94 -27.65
C GLY A 417 6.30 22.69 -26.60
N LYS A 418 6.76 23.76 -25.98
CA LYS A 418 7.84 23.70 -24.97
C LYS A 418 7.72 24.80 -23.92
N ILE A 419 8.26 24.53 -22.74
CA ILE A 419 8.37 25.50 -21.65
C ILE A 419 9.85 25.71 -21.36
N LEU A 420 10.26 26.95 -21.39
CA LEU A 420 11.62 27.34 -21.13
C LEU A 420 11.71 27.97 -19.74
N ILE A 421 12.77 27.63 -19.02
CA ILE A 421 13.19 28.29 -17.77
C ILE A 421 14.56 28.87 -18.01
N ASP A 422 14.70 30.19 -17.84
CA ASP A 422 15.93 30.93 -18.15
C ASP A 422 16.43 30.62 -19.57
N GLY A 423 15.52 30.60 -20.56
CA GLY A 423 15.80 30.39 -21.97
C GLY A 423 16.10 28.94 -22.42
N VAL A 424 16.14 27.98 -21.48
CA VAL A 424 16.41 26.55 -21.76
C VAL A 424 15.17 25.70 -21.52
N ASP A 425 14.88 24.75 -22.43
CA ASP A 425 13.78 23.80 -22.23
C ASP A 425 13.99 23.02 -20.91
N TYR A 426 13.01 23.08 -20.02
CA TYR A 426 13.11 22.51 -18.68
C TYR A 426 13.27 20.97 -18.69
N ARG A 427 12.93 20.29 -19.82
CA ARG A 427 13.15 18.85 -20.03
C ARG A 427 14.64 18.50 -20.20
N GLN A 428 15.49 19.50 -20.53
CA GLN A 428 16.95 19.34 -20.62
C GLN A 428 17.67 19.50 -19.28
N ARG A 429 16.91 19.71 -18.20
CA ARG A 429 17.40 19.85 -16.83
C ARG A 429 16.71 18.88 -15.90
N SER A 430 17.34 18.59 -14.76
CA SER A 430 16.78 17.66 -13.77
C SER A 430 15.47 18.18 -13.18
N GLN A 431 14.48 17.32 -13.08
CA GLN A 431 13.23 17.61 -12.35
C GLN A 431 13.51 17.99 -10.90
N LEU A 432 14.44 17.32 -10.22
CA LEU A 432 14.83 17.62 -8.85
C LEU A 432 15.47 19.00 -8.73
N TRP A 433 16.30 19.41 -9.69
CA TRP A 433 16.89 20.75 -9.76
C TRP A 433 15.79 21.83 -9.80
N LEU A 434 14.78 21.64 -10.66
CA LEU A 434 13.66 22.57 -10.77
C LEU A 434 12.85 22.60 -9.46
N HIS A 435 12.45 21.44 -8.96
CA HIS A 435 11.61 21.35 -7.75
C HIS A 435 12.31 21.90 -6.50
N SER A 436 13.64 21.77 -6.38
CA SER A 436 14.39 22.34 -5.27
C SER A 436 14.41 23.87 -5.27
N SER A 437 14.07 24.49 -6.40
CA SER A 437 14.02 25.94 -6.58
C SER A 437 12.60 26.50 -6.60
N ILE A 438 11.58 25.64 -6.41
CA ILE A 438 10.17 26.00 -6.34
C ILE A 438 9.70 25.95 -4.88
N GLY A 439 9.09 27.02 -4.40
CA GLY A 439 8.30 27.03 -3.18
C GLY A 439 6.81 26.88 -3.53
N TYR A 440 6.21 25.76 -3.18
CA TYR A 440 4.79 25.51 -3.46
C TYR A 440 4.00 25.49 -2.16
N VAL A 441 3.05 26.40 -2.01
CA VAL A 441 2.11 26.42 -0.89
C VAL A 441 0.73 26.05 -1.39
N LEU A 442 0.27 24.90 -0.91
CA LEU A 442 -1.05 24.32 -1.25
C LEU A 442 -2.16 25.06 -0.51
N GLN A 443 -3.36 25.03 -1.08
CA GLN A 443 -4.61 25.50 -0.47
C GLN A 443 -4.84 24.87 0.92
N ASP A 444 -4.66 23.54 1.05
CA ASP A 444 -4.69 22.82 2.31
C ASP A 444 -3.26 22.40 2.70
N PRO A 445 -2.60 23.16 3.60
CA PRO A 445 -1.22 22.89 3.98
C PRO A 445 -1.10 21.56 4.73
N HIS A 446 -0.26 20.67 4.25
CA HIS A 446 0.05 19.42 4.93
C HIS A 446 1.23 19.58 5.87
N LEU A 447 1.03 19.20 7.16
CA LEU A 447 2.10 19.11 8.14
C LEU A 447 2.39 17.64 8.45
N PHE A 448 3.67 17.33 8.57
CA PHE A 448 4.10 15.99 8.97
C PHE A 448 3.99 15.83 10.49
N SER A 449 3.77 14.61 10.95
CA SER A 449 3.84 14.29 12.38
C SER A 449 5.21 14.63 12.93
N GLY A 450 5.25 15.31 14.07
CA GLY A 450 6.47 15.83 14.69
C GLY A 450 6.28 17.25 15.24
N THR A 451 7.38 17.92 15.54
CA THR A 451 7.38 19.25 16.15
C THR A 451 7.17 20.36 15.11
N VAL A 452 6.80 21.56 15.58
CA VAL A 452 6.73 22.77 14.73
C VAL A 452 8.09 23.04 14.09
N ARG A 453 9.18 22.94 14.86
CA ARG A 453 10.56 23.13 14.41
C ARG A 453 10.91 22.18 13.25
N GLU A 454 10.61 20.89 13.40
CA GLU A 454 10.85 19.89 12.35
C GLU A 454 10.05 20.18 11.09
N ASN A 455 8.81 20.59 11.23
CA ASN A 455 7.94 20.93 10.10
C ASN A 455 8.47 22.14 9.31
N ILE A 456 9.00 23.17 9.96
CA ILE A 456 9.63 24.30 9.26
C ILE A 456 10.96 23.87 8.63
N ARG A 457 11.79 23.10 9.37
CA ARG A 457 13.08 22.59 8.88
C ARG A 457 12.96 21.69 7.66
N TYR A 458 11.77 21.12 7.42
CA TYR A 458 11.53 20.33 6.21
C TYR A 458 11.79 21.12 4.91
N GLY A 459 11.73 22.45 4.92
CA GLY A 459 12.11 23.30 3.79
C GLY A 459 13.62 23.27 3.49
N LYS A 460 14.45 23.06 4.53
CA LYS A 460 15.91 22.93 4.42
C LYS A 460 16.43 22.11 5.59
N LEU A 461 16.70 20.83 5.34
CA LEU A 461 16.97 19.82 6.39
C LEU A 461 18.26 20.11 7.21
N ASP A 462 19.23 20.79 6.62
CA ASP A 462 20.50 21.20 7.24
C ASP A 462 20.45 22.59 7.91
N ALA A 463 19.26 23.21 7.96
CA ALA A 463 19.10 24.51 8.59
C ALA A 463 19.32 24.45 10.10
N THR A 464 20.03 25.46 10.63
CA THR A 464 20.21 25.67 12.07
C THR A 464 18.90 26.14 12.72
N ASP A 465 18.78 25.96 14.04
CA ASP A 465 17.62 26.45 14.79
C ASP A 465 17.42 27.96 14.60
N ALA A 466 18.50 28.74 14.60
CA ALA A 466 18.45 30.17 14.36
C ALA A 466 17.86 30.55 12.98
N GLN A 467 18.17 29.76 11.94
CA GLN A 467 17.60 29.94 10.60
C GLN A 467 16.11 29.58 10.57
N VAL A 468 15.71 28.51 11.25
CA VAL A 468 14.30 28.09 11.39
C VAL A 468 13.49 29.18 12.08
N GLU A 469 14.02 29.74 13.19
CA GLU A 469 13.37 30.82 13.93
C GLU A 469 13.31 32.14 13.15
N ALA A 470 14.37 32.46 12.40
CA ALA A 470 14.36 33.62 11.52
C ALA A 470 13.31 33.50 10.40
N ALA A 471 13.22 32.35 9.76
CA ALA A 471 12.20 32.08 8.74
C ALA A 471 10.76 32.16 9.29
N ALA A 472 10.55 31.64 10.50
CA ALA A 472 9.24 31.74 11.17
C ALA A 472 8.86 33.18 11.51
N ARG A 473 9.81 33.99 12.04
CA ARG A 473 9.59 35.41 12.31
C ARG A 473 9.26 36.22 11.07
N ALA A 474 9.90 35.92 9.95
CA ALA A 474 9.66 36.61 8.68
C ALA A 474 8.20 36.51 8.19
N VAL A 475 7.49 35.47 8.59
CA VAL A 475 6.06 35.23 8.22
C VAL A 475 5.14 35.20 9.43
N SER A 476 5.56 35.71 10.58
CA SER A 476 4.79 35.76 11.83
C SER A 476 4.35 34.40 12.36
N ALA A 477 4.97 33.28 11.93
CA ALA A 477 4.71 31.95 12.44
C ALA A 477 5.21 31.74 13.89
N ASP A 478 6.10 32.60 14.39
CA ASP A 478 6.52 32.66 15.78
C ASP A 478 5.36 33.00 16.74
N THR A 479 4.34 33.71 16.26
CA THR A 479 3.12 33.97 17.03
C THR A 479 2.31 32.70 17.30
N VAL A 480 2.35 31.72 16.39
CA VAL A 480 1.78 30.39 16.59
C VAL A 480 2.57 29.66 17.67
N VAL A 481 3.90 29.67 17.55
CA VAL A 481 4.80 29.02 18.52
C VAL A 481 4.61 29.55 19.94
N ALA A 482 4.44 30.87 20.09
CA ALA A 482 4.23 31.51 21.38
C ALA A 482 2.94 31.07 22.11
N LYS A 483 1.94 30.55 21.39
CA LYS A 483 0.68 30.06 21.95
C LYS A 483 0.75 28.59 22.38
N LEU A 484 1.79 27.86 21.96
CA LEU A 484 1.90 26.42 22.20
C LEU A 484 2.68 26.14 23.49
N GLU A 485 2.23 25.16 24.28
CA GLU A 485 2.80 24.83 25.59
C GLU A 485 4.31 24.54 25.58
N LYS A 486 4.82 23.87 24.55
CA LYS A 486 6.23 23.51 24.40
C LYS A 486 6.94 24.37 23.35
N GLY A 487 6.33 25.48 22.92
CA GLY A 487 6.89 26.36 21.92
C GLY A 487 7.29 25.62 20.63
N TRP A 488 8.54 25.75 20.20
CA TRP A 488 9.10 25.12 19.00
C TRP A 488 9.02 23.59 18.98
N ASP A 489 9.06 22.96 20.15
CA ASP A 489 9.08 21.51 20.32
C ASP A 489 7.68 20.94 20.56
N SER A 490 6.63 21.75 20.33
CA SER A 490 5.23 21.29 20.37
C SER A 490 4.94 20.40 19.19
N ASP A 491 4.35 19.24 19.48
CA ASP A 491 3.88 18.27 18.46
C ASP A 491 2.61 18.79 17.77
N VAL A 492 2.65 18.87 16.45
CA VAL A 492 1.52 19.35 15.63
C VAL A 492 0.43 18.30 15.43
N GLY A 493 0.69 17.04 15.77
CA GLY A 493 -0.21 15.90 15.54
C GLY A 493 -0.22 15.42 14.09
N GLU A 494 -0.95 14.36 13.81
CA GLU A 494 -1.12 13.81 12.46
C GLU A 494 -1.79 14.83 11.55
N GLY A 495 -1.17 15.15 10.40
CA GLY A 495 -1.66 16.16 9.45
C GLY A 495 -1.80 17.57 10.05
N GLY A 496 -1.14 17.85 11.16
CA GLY A 496 -1.29 19.12 11.89
C GLY A 496 -2.63 19.25 12.63
N GLY A 497 -3.26 18.15 13.02
CA GLY A 497 -4.61 18.12 13.61
C GLY A 497 -4.80 18.93 14.89
N ARG A 498 -3.70 19.37 15.52
CA ARG A 498 -3.73 20.22 16.74
C ARG A 498 -3.73 21.72 16.46
N LEU A 499 -3.60 22.11 15.19
CA LEU A 499 -3.50 23.50 14.76
C LEU A 499 -4.70 23.89 13.90
N SER A 500 -5.09 25.15 13.96
CA SER A 500 -6.06 25.74 13.05
C SER A 500 -5.52 25.80 11.62
N THR A 501 -6.38 25.95 10.64
CA THR A 501 -6.00 26.06 9.22
C THR A 501 -5.03 27.23 8.97
N GLY A 502 -5.29 28.41 9.59
CA GLY A 502 -4.41 29.57 9.47
C GLY A 502 -3.02 29.35 10.10
N GLU A 503 -2.96 28.69 11.25
CA GLU A 503 -1.68 28.34 11.90
C GLU A 503 -0.87 27.35 11.05
N LYS A 504 -1.50 26.33 10.46
CA LYS A 504 -0.85 25.42 9.49
C LYS A 504 -0.29 26.19 8.29
N GLN A 505 -1.03 27.18 7.82
CA GLN A 505 -0.63 28.01 6.68
C GLN A 505 0.62 28.85 7.00
N LEU A 506 0.67 29.50 8.17
CA LEU A 506 1.85 30.26 8.62
C LEU A 506 3.09 29.36 8.76
N ILE A 507 2.95 28.14 9.30
CA ILE A 507 4.05 27.16 9.38
C ILE A 507 4.49 26.74 7.98
N SER A 508 3.57 26.53 7.05
CA SER A 508 3.88 26.20 5.65
C SER A 508 4.60 27.35 4.93
N PHE A 509 4.23 28.60 5.22
CA PHE A 509 4.96 29.77 4.73
C PHE A 509 6.38 29.85 5.31
N ALA A 510 6.56 29.60 6.61
CA ALA A 510 7.89 29.54 7.22
C ALA A 510 8.78 28.46 6.58
N ARG A 511 8.20 27.29 6.25
CA ARG A 511 8.87 26.24 5.47
C ARG A 511 9.32 26.74 4.09
N ALA A 512 8.44 27.46 3.39
CA ALA A 512 8.73 28.00 2.08
C ALA A 512 9.80 29.12 2.12
N VAL A 513 9.76 30.01 3.13
CA VAL A 513 10.81 31.02 3.35
C VAL A 513 12.17 30.37 3.59
N LEU A 514 12.21 29.34 4.44
CA LEU A 514 13.45 28.65 4.78
C LEU A 514 14.09 27.94 3.56
N ALA A 515 13.27 27.47 2.62
CA ALA A 515 13.74 26.87 1.38
C ALA A 515 14.34 27.89 0.39
N ASP A 516 14.05 29.19 0.54
CA ASP A 516 14.48 30.31 -0.30
C ASP A 516 14.33 30.04 -1.81
N PRO A 517 13.13 29.74 -2.30
CA PRO A 517 12.90 29.40 -3.69
C PRO A 517 13.00 30.63 -4.61
N ARG A 518 13.38 30.43 -5.87
CA ARG A 518 13.36 31.47 -6.92
C ARG A 518 12.03 31.57 -7.65
N ILE A 519 11.29 30.47 -7.70
CA ILE A 519 9.93 30.42 -8.23
C ILE A 519 9.00 30.09 -7.07
N PHE A 520 7.95 30.88 -6.92
CA PHE A 520 6.99 30.69 -5.85
C PHE A 520 5.59 30.45 -6.40
N VAL A 521 4.88 29.50 -5.84
CA VAL A 521 3.50 29.17 -6.20
C VAL A 521 2.63 29.23 -4.96
N LEU A 522 1.59 30.02 -5.02
CA LEU A 522 0.57 30.11 -3.99
C LEU A 522 -0.79 29.76 -4.57
N ASP A 523 -1.36 28.66 -4.09
CA ASP A 523 -2.75 28.28 -4.35
C ASP A 523 -3.61 28.76 -3.18
N GLU A 524 -4.29 29.91 -3.35
CA GLU A 524 -4.98 30.62 -2.29
C GLU A 524 -6.48 30.30 -2.32
N ALA A 525 -6.95 29.52 -1.34
CA ALA A 525 -8.37 29.44 -1.01
C ALA A 525 -8.53 29.32 0.51
N THR A 526 -8.66 30.45 1.18
CA THR A 526 -8.91 30.47 2.63
C THR A 526 -10.30 31.01 2.90
N SER A 527 -11.29 30.12 2.93
CA SER A 527 -12.58 30.38 3.56
C SER A 527 -12.47 29.91 5.02
N SER A 528 -12.80 30.79 6.00
CA SER A 528 -12.92 30.47 7.43
C SER A 528 -11.65 30.65 8.28
N ILE A 529 -10.91 31.76 8.08
CA ILE A 529 -9.84 32.18 8.98
C ILE A 529 -10.31 33.43 9.71
N ASP A 530 -9.95 33.55 11.00
CA ASP A 530 -10.23 34.77 11.77
C ASP A 530 -9.46 35.99 11.22
N THR A 531 -10.03 37.18 11.39
CA THR A 531 -9.51 38.43 10.80
C THR A 531 -8.07 38.74 11.21
N GLN A 532 -7.66 38.38 12.44
CA GLN A 532 -6.30 38.66 12.92
C GLN A 532 -5.28 37.74 12.21
N THR A 533 -5.56 36.45 12.13
CA THR A 533 -4.71 35.50 11.39
C THR A 533 -4.69 35.82 9.90
N GLU A 534 -5.78 36.31 9.32
CA GLU A 534 -5.84 36.74 7.92
C GLU A 534 -4.85 37.87 7.63
N GLN A 535 -4.75 38.87 8.53
CA GLN A 535 -3.76 39.96 8.38
C GLN A 535 -2.32 39.44 8.41
N LEU A 536 -2.02 38.50 9.32
CA LEU A 536 -0.68 37.88 9.40
C LEU A 536 -0.36 37.10 8.13
N ILE A 537 -1.31 36.35 7.59
CA ILE A 537 -1.17 35.62 6.33
C ILE A 537 -0.89 36.59 5.17
N GLN A 538 -1.63 37.71 5.08
CA GLN A 538 -1.41 38.69 4.03
C GLN A 538 -0.01 39.34 4.11
N GLN A 539 0.46 39.66 5.30
CA GLN A 539 1.82 40.15 5.50
C GLN A 539 2.90 39.13 5.12
N ALA A 540 2.65 37.86 5.46
CA ALA A 540 3.52 36.74 5.09
C ALA A 540 3.58 36.56 3.56
N ILE A 541 2.43 36.66 2.87
CA ILE A 541 2.38 36.61 1.40
C ILE A 541 3.16 37.77 0.78
N ASP A 542 2.98 38.99 1.27
CA ASP A 542 3.70 40.17 0.77
C ASP A 542 5.22 40.00 0.89
N HIS A 543 5.69 39.40 1.99
CA HIS A 543 7.11 39.08 2.18
C HIS A 543 7.62 37.98 1.25
N LEU A 544 6.80 36.92 1.04
CA LEU A 544 7.15 35.78 0.18
C LEU A 544 7.27 36.14 -1.30
N LEU A 545 6.54 37.14 -1.76
CA LEU A 545 6.50 37.55 -3.18
C LEU A 545 7.69 38.45 -3.58
N GLN A 546 8.45 39.01 -2.63
CA GLN A 546 9.55 39.92 -2.93
C GLN A 546 10.70 39.21 -3.63
N ASP A 547 11.20 39.81 -4.74
CA ASP A 547 12.37 39.37 -5.51
C ASP A 547 12.27 37.92 -6.08
N ARG A 548 11.04 37.42 -6.30
CA ARG A 548 10.79 36.07 -6.79
C ARG A 548 9.78 36.08 -7.93
N THR A 549 9.96 35.16 -8.86
CA THR A 549 8.91 34.91 -9.88
C THR A 549 7.80 34.12 -9.24
N SER A 550 6.59 34.68 -9.19
CA SER A 550 5.50 34.13 -8.40
C SER A 550 4.24 33.90 -9.20
N PHE A 551 3.64 32.73 -9.02
CA PHE A 551 2.30 32.43 -9.53
C PHE A 551 1.30 32.45 -8.36
N LEU A 552 0.25 33.21 -8.53
CA LEU A 552 -0.85 33.30 -7.58
C LEU A 552 -2.14 32.77 -8.23
N ILE A 553 -2.63 31.62 -7.77
CA ILE A 553 -4.00 31.20 -8.11
C ILE A 553 -4.91 31.92 -7.11
N ALA A 554 -5.29 33.14 -7.48
CA ALA A 554 -5.86 34.07 -6.53
C ALA A 554 -7.40 33.95 -6.47
N HIS A 555 -7.89 33.85 -5.25
CA HIS A 555 -9.30 33.96 -4.90
C HIS A 555 -9.61 35.23 -4.09
N ARG A 556 -8.60 36.05 -3.75
CA ARG A 556 -8.75 37.31 -2.98
C ARG A 556 -8.39 38.52 -3.82
N LEU A 557 -9.24 39.52 -3.76
CA LEU A 557 -9.03 40.77 -4.49
C LEU A 557 -7.78 41.52 -4.03
N SER A 558 -7.44 41.46 -2.73
CA SER A 558 -6.24 42.10 -2.17
C SER A 558 -4.95 41.61 -2.81
N THR A 559 -4.84 40.31 -3.06
CA THR A 559 -3.69 39.66 -3.66
C THR A 559 -3.60 39.93 -5.16
N ILE A 560 -4.76 39.87 -5.87
CA ILE A 560 -4.83 40.13 -7.32
C ILE A 560 -4.37 41.57 -7.67
N ARG A 561 -4.77 42.55 -6.86
CA ARG A 561 -4.49 43.97 -7.12
C ARG A 561 -3.00 44.32 -7.10
N LYS A 562 -2.18 43.58 -6.38
CA LYS A 562 -0.75 43.80 -6.20
C LYS A 562 0.11 43.09 -7.26
N ALA A 563 -0.48 42.20 -8.08
CA ALA A 563 0.24 41.46 -9.09
C ALA A 563 0.71 42.38 -10.23
N ASP A 564 1.94 42.15 -10.70
CA ASP A 564 2.52 42.85 -11.85
C ASP A 564 1.80 42.52 -13.14
N MET A 565 1.27 41.28 -13.24
CA MET A 565 0.53 40.77 -14.38
C MET A 565 -0.67 39.95 -13.91
N ILE A 566 -1.81 40.19 -14.50
CA ILE A 566 -3.00 39.38 -14.30
C ILE A 566 -3.29 38.63 -15.61
N LEU A 567 -3.43 37.31 -15.50
CA LEU A 567 -3.86 36.43 -16.59
C LEU A 567 -5.28 36.01 -16.33
N VAL A 568 -6.18 36.34 -17.25
CA VAL A 568 -7.56 35.94 -17.21
C VAL A 568 -7.74 34.72 -18.10
N VAL A 569 -7.96 33.57 -17.48
CA VAL A 569 -8.09 32.29 -18.16
C VAL A 569 -9.54 31.86 -18.25
N ARG A 570 -9.98 31.56 -19.47
CA ARG A 570 -11.31 31.03 -19.77
C ARG A 570 -11.21 29.93 -20.82
N ASP A 571 -11.80 28.79 -20.57
CA ASP A 571 -11.85 27.65 -21.48
C ASP A 571 -10.46 27.27 -22.04
N GLY A 572 -9.43 27.26 -21.17
CA GLY A 572 -8.06 26.90 -21.52
C GLY A 572 -7.27 27.94 -22.33
N ARG A 573 -7.76 29.16 -22.48
CA ARG A 573 -7.11 30.26 -23.21
C ARG A 573 -6.98 31.51 -22.36
N ILE A 574 -5.93 32.29 -22.60
CA ILE A 574 -5.85 33.65 -22.05
C ILE A 574 -6.81 34.54 -22.86
N VAL A 575 -7.84 35.04 -22.19
CA VAL A 575 -8.80 35.97 -22.81
C VAL A 575 -8.40 37.42 -22.59
N GLU A 576 -7.76 37.72 -21.47
CA GLU A 576 -7.25 39.04 -21.14
C GLU A 576 -5.92 38.94 -20.38
N GLN A 577 -5.04 39.92 -20.60
CA GLN A 577 -3.77 40.05 -19.91
C GLN A 577 -3.46 41.52 -19.69
N GLY A 578 -2.94 41.87 -18.52
CA GLY A 578 -2.55 43.24 -18.19
C GLY A 578 -2.45 43.47 -16.68
N THR A 579 -2.26 44.71 -16.28
CA THR A 579 -2.31 45.13 -14.88
C THR A 579 -3.76 45.30 -14.42
N HIS A 580 -3.97 45.30 -13.11
CA HIS A 580 -5.30 45.52 -12.51
C HIS A 580 -6.01 46.75 -13.06
N GLN A 581 -5.32 47.89 -13.18
CA GLN A 581 -5.90 49.14 -13.66
C GLN A 581 -6.25 49.11 -15.16
N GLU A 582 -5.40 48.49 -15.97
CA GLU A 582 -5.64 48.34 -17.40
C GLU A 582 -6.87 47.47 -17.68
N LEU A 583 -6.97 46.33 -16.99
CA LEU A 583 -8.06 45.38 -17.19
C LEU A 583 -9.41 45.96 -16.71
N LEU A 584 -9.41 46.70 -15.61
CA LEU A 584 -10.63 47.37 -15.17
C LEU A 584 -11.13 48.43 -16.18
N ARG A 585 -10.17 49.19 -16.78
CA ARG A 585 -10.52 50.23 -17.79
C ARG A 585 -11.07 49.61 -19.08
N ARG A 586 -10.70 48.37 -19.40
CA ARG A 586 -11.21 47.67 -20.61
C ARG A 586 -12.67 47.24 -20.49
N HIS A 587 -13.24 47.20 -19.29
CA HIS A 587 -14.61 46.72 -19.00
C HIS A 587 -14.92 45.36 -19.62
N GLY A 588 -13.91 44.45 -19.63
CA GLY A 588 -14.01 43.12 -20.16
C GLY A 588 -14.39 42.06 -19.10
N TYR A 589 -14.06 40.82 -19.40
CA TYR A 589 -14.37 39.67 -18.54
C TYR A 589 -13.76 39.78 -17.12
N TYR A 590 -12.54 40.35 -17.02
CA TYR A 590 -11.92 40.64 -15.72
C TYR A 590 -12.74 41.62 -14.89
N HIS A 591 -13.24 42.69 -15.52
CA HIS A 591 -14.07 43.67 -14.84
C HIS A 591 -15.36 43.05 -14.25
N ASP A 592 -15.98 42.13 -15.00
CA ASP A 592 -17.20 41.46 -14.55
C ASP A 592 -16.90 40.48 -13.40
N LEU A 593 -15.82 39.71 -13.47
CA LEU A 593 -15.36 38.82 -12.38
C LEU A 593 -15.02 39.62 -11.12
N TYR A 594 -14.28 40.73 -11.28
CA TYR A 594 -13.90 41.60 -10.18
C TYR A 594 -15.12 42.22 -9.50
N SER A 595 -16.08 42.73 -10.29
CA SER A 595 -17.29 43.38 -9.78
C SER A 595 -18.16 42.40 -8.99
N LYS A 596 -18.32 41.17 -9.47
CA LYS A 596 -19.05 40.10 -8.76
C LYS A 596 -18.36 39.77 -7.42
N GLN A 597 -17.08 39.53 -7.43
CA GLN A 597 -16.32 39.16 -6.25
C GLN A 597 -16.23 40.31 -5.23
N PHE A 598 -16.11 41.56 -5.71
CA PHE A 598 -16.16 42.76 -4.85
C PHE A 598 -17.54 42.92 -4.16
N ALA A 599 -18.61 42.63 -4.87
CA ALA A 599 -19.94 42.66 -4.30
C ALA A 599 -20.11 41.57 -3.21
N GLU A 600 -19.61 40.37 -3.44
CA GLU A 600 -19.63 39.26 -2.47
C GLU A 600 -18.78 39.57 -1.22
N GLU A 601 -17.56 40.07 -1.38
CA GLU A 601 -16.71 40.46 -0.24
C GLU A 601 -17.30 41.63 0.57
N SER A 602 -17.91 42.60 -0.11
CA SER A 602 -18.58 43.73 0.54
C SER A 602 -19.83 43.30 1.32
N ALA A 603 -20.62 42.41 0.76
CA ALA A 603 -21.78 41.82 1.43
C ALA A 603 -21.37 40.99 2.65
N ALA A 604 -20.31 40.17 2.54
CA ALA A 604 -19.78 39.38 3.65
C ALA A 604 -19.26 40.26 4.81
N ARG A 605 -18.63 41.42 4.52
CA ARG A 605 -18.19 42.38 5.54
C ARG A 605 -19.33 43.11 6.24
N ILE A 606 -20.47 43.29 5.58
CA ILE A 606 -21.66 43.93 6.18
C ILE A 606 -22.41 42.95 7.11
N LEU A 607 -22.25 41.64 6.86
CA LEU A 607 -22.91 40.58 7.63
C LEU A 607 -22.06 40.08 8.82
N GLN A 608 -20.79 40.47 8.91
CA GLN A 608 -19.89 40.27 10.07
C GLN A 608 -19.94 41.48 11.01
#